data_9c8c9f377396261b9fd4e7589af72dd6
#
_entry.id   9c8c9f377396261b9fd4e7589af72dd6
#
_cell.length_a   1.000
_cell.length_b   1.000
_cell.length_c   1.000
_cell.angle_alpha   90.00
_cell.angle_beta   90.00
_cell.angle_gamma   90.00
#
_symmetry.space_group_name_H-M   'P 1'
#
loop_
_entity.id
_entity.type
_entity.pdbx_description
1 polymer ?
#
loop_
_entity_poly.entity_id
_entity_poly.type
_entity_poly.pdbx_seq_one_letter_code
_entity_poly.pdbx_strand_id
1 'polypeptide(L)'
;DKAIRTLAIDETKRGLDSLAELNGKIMTLWMGQDGMDYSFQAEYKVLWNNTIEAMAEVADYIPEIKIGLEYKPNEPRAFSLMPDAATTLLAIKEIGRQNLGVVLDFAHVLYADEMPAFAANLIDRHSQILGVHLNDGYGKWDNGLMVGSVHPIQTIELLFELLQLNYNGVIYFDTFPDHSGLDPVSEARTNI
;
A
#
# COMPACT_ATOMS: atom_id res chain seq x y z
N ASP A 1 -4.93 -2.38 22.52
CA ASP A 1 -4.33 -1.70 23.70
C ASP A 1 -4.00 -0.25 23.34
N LYS A 2 -4.40 0.71 24.22
CA LYS A 2 -4.20 2.13 23.97
C LYS A 2 -2.70 2.51 23.94
N ALA A 3 -1.87 1.92 24.80
CA ALA A 3 -0.45 2.25 24.87
C ALA A 3 0.29 1.80 23.61
N ILE A 4 -0.04 0.62 23.08
CA ILE A 4 0.52 0.10 21.82
C ILE A 4 0.10 1.00 20.66
N ARG A 5 -1.17 1.42 20.60
CA ARG A 5 -1.66 2.34 19.57
C ARG A 5 -0.93 3.70 19.63
N THR A 6 -0.77 4.26 20.81
CA THR A 6 -0.01 5.51 20.98
C THR A 6 1.42 5.35 20.48
N LEU A 7 2.10 4.25 20.85
CA LEU A 7 3.44 3.98 20.36
C LEU A 7 3.51 3.91 18.83
N ALA A 8 2.57 3.21 18.19
CA ALA A 8 2.53 3.11 16.73
C ALA A 8 2.32 4.48 16.05
N ILE A 9 1.45 5.33 16.60
CA ILE A 9 1.26 6.70 16.11
C ILE A 9 2.55 7.51 16.26
N ASP A 10 3.19 7.45 17.42
CA ASP A 10 4.43 8.18 17.68
C ASP A 10 5.58 7.72 16.78
N GLU A 11 5.69 6.41 16.50
CA GLU A 11 6.66 5.87 15.54
C GLU A 11 6.39 6.39 14.12
N THR A 12 5.13 6.42 13.70
CA THR A 12 4.78 6.93 12.37
C THR A 12 5.08 8.43 12.26
N LYS A 13 4.81 9.21 13.30
CA LYS A 13 5.16 10.64 13.36
C LYS A 13 6.68 10.85 13.30
N ARG A 14 7.47 10.03 13.99
CA ARG A 14 8.95 10.08 13.86
C ARG A 14 9.43 9.76 12.45
N GLY A 15 8.76 8.83 11.77
CA GLY A 15 9.02 8.58 10.36
C GLY A 15 8.73 9.79 9.48
N LEU A 16 7.65 10.52 9.75
CA LEU A 16 7.32 11.77 9.05
C LEU A 16 8.35 12.88 9.33
N ASP A 17 8.86 13.01 10.57
CA ASP A 17 9.91 13.95 10.91
C ASP A 17 11.19 13.66 10.11
N SER A 18 11.61 12.39 10.08
CA SER A 18 12.79 11.96 9.31
C SER A 18 12.62 12.21 7.82
N LEU A 19 11.43 11.95 7.30
CA LEU A 19 11.09 12.22 5.89
C LEU A 19 11.16 13.73 5.58
N ALA A 20 10.64 14.57 6.48
CA ALA A 20 10.70 16.03 6.36
C ALA A 20 12.16 16.54 6.35
N GLU A 21 13.01 16.04 7.24
CA GLU A 21 14.46 16.36 7.30
C GLU A 21 15.16 16.01 5.98
N LEU A 22 14.75 14.93 5.33
CA LEU A 22 15.26 14.50 4.02
C LEU A 22 14.59 15.23 2.83
N ASN A 23 13.70 16.18 3.10
CA ASN A 23 12.88 16.87 2.08
C ASN A 23 11.99 15.90 1.26
N GLY A 24 11.65 14.73 1.79
CA GLY A 24 10.72 13.80 1.21
C GLY A 24 9.29 14.35 1.19
N LYS A 25 8.47 13.86 0.26
CA LYS A 25 7.12 14.39 0.02
C LYS A 25 6.01 13.36 0.19
N ILE A 26 6.36 12.09 0.14
CA ILE A 26 5.41 10.99 0.21
C ILE A 26 5.98 9.94 1.16
N MET A 27 5.15 9.51 2.13
CA MET A 27 5.39 8.33 2.96
C MET A 27 4.52 7.19 2.46
N THR A 28 5.10 6.04 2.19
CA THR A 28 4.35 4.80 2.04
C THR A 28 4.08 4.22 3.42
N LEU A 29 2.86 3.89 3.71
CA LEU A 29 2.45 3.27 4.97
C LEU A 29 1.72 1.96 4.70
N TRP A 30 2.41 0.85 4.96
CA TRP A 30 1.84 -0.48 5.04
C TRP A 30 1.62 -0.86 6.51
N MET A 31 0.37 -1.21 6.85
CA MET A 31 0.01 -1.57 8.22
C MET A 31 0.10 -3.08 8.43
N GLY A 32 1.31 -3.63 8.44
CA GLY A 32 1.58 -5.06 8.39
C GLY A 32 1.07 -5.89 9.55
N GLN A 33 0.58 -5.29 10.64
CA GLN A 33 0.06 -6.02 11.81
C GLN A 33 -1.40 -5.71 12.10
N ASP A 34 -2.08 -5.01 11.19
CA ASP A 34 -3.50 -4.75 11.31
C ASP A 34 -4.36 -6.01 11.09
N GLY A 35 -5.64 -5.91 11.43
CA GLY A 35 -6.60 -6.97 11.12
C GLY A 35 -6.73 -8.06 12.19
N MET A 36 -7.03 -9.28 11.74
CA MET A 36 -7.40 -10.40 12.60
C MET A 36 -7.06 -11.75 11.98
N ASP A 37 -6.96 -12.79 12.83
CA ASP A 37 -6.64 -14.15 12.39
C ASP A 37 -7.85 -15.10 12.46
N TYR A 38 -8.80 -14.83 13.36
CA TYR A 38 -9.98 -15.68 13.56
C TYR A 38 -11.16 -14.91 14.13
N SER A 39 -12.34 -15.50 14.03
CA SER A 39 -13.60 -14.93 14.52
C SER A 39 -13.54 -14.67 16.03
N PHE A 40 -14.17 -13.58 16.48
CA PHE A 40 -14.23 -13.13 17.87
C PHE A 40 -12.88 -12.64 18.47
N GLN A 41 -11.82 -12.53 17.67
CA GLN A 41 -10.54 -11.99 18.12
C GLN A 41 -10.62 -10.47 18.36
N ALA A 42 -11.43 -9.77 17.59
CA ALA A 42 -11.52 -8.32 17.64
C ALA A 42 -12.98 -7.83 17.63
N GLU A 43 -13.20 -6.68 18.26
CA GLU A 43 -14.42 -5.90 18.09
C GLU A 43 -14.27 -5.02 16.84
N TYR A 44 -14.86 -5.43 15.73
CA TYR A 44 -14.64 -4.82 14.40
C TYR A 44 -14.88 -3.30 14.38
N LYS A 45 -15.94 -2.83 15.04
CA LYS A 45 -16.22 -1.40 15.14
C LYS A 45 -15.11 -0.65 15.87
N VAL A 46 -14.59 -1.19 16.95
CA VAL A 46 -13.50 -0.58 17.73
C VAL A 46 -12.20 -0.60 16.93
N LEU A 47 -11.92 -1.70 16.25
CA LEU A 47 -10.73 -1.83 15.41
C LEU A 47 -10.75 -0.79 14.28
N TRP A 48 -11.86 -0.69 13.55
CA TRP A 48 -12.04 0.28 12.48
C TRP A 48 -11.91 1.72 12.97
N ASN A 49 -12.70 2.11 13.99
CA ASN A 49 -12.67 3.47 14.53
C ASN A 49 -11.27 3.87 15.01
N ASN A 50 -10.57 2.98 15.73
CA ASN A 50 -9.21 3.23 16.19
C ASN A 50 -8.25 3.49 15.03
N THR A 51 -8.40 2.79 13.91
CA THR A 51 -7.57 2.98 12.72
C THR A 51 -7.88 4.31 12.05
N ILE A 52 -9.16 4.64 11.85
CA ILE A 52 -9.58 5.92 11.27
C ILE A 52 -9.07 7.11 12.11
N GLU A 53 -9.24 7.06 13.44
CA GLU A 53 -8.76 8.11 14.35
C GLU A 53 -7.23 8.24 14.31
N ALA A 54 -6.50 7.13 14.37
CA ALA A 54 -5.04 7.13 14.33
C ALA A 54 -4.50 7.68 13.01
N MET A 55 -5.09 7.29 11.89
CA MET A 55 -4.69 7.78 10.57
C MET A 55 -5.00 9.26 10.39
N ALA A 56 -6.13 9.75 10.92
CA ALA A 56 -6.44 11.18 10.94
C ALA A 56 -5.38 11.96 11.74
N GLU A 57 -5.01 11.48 12.93
CA GLU A 57 -3.98 12.10 13.76
C GLU A 57 -2.60 12.14 13.08
N VAL A 58 -2.22 11.06 12.41
CA VAL A 58 -0.97 10.97 11.65
C VAL A 58 -0.99 11.92 10.45
N ALA A 59 -2.08 11.97 9.71
CA ALA A 59 -2.23 12.85 8.54
C ALA A 59 -2.23 14.34 8.90
N ASP A 60 -2.74 14.68 10.09
CA ASP A 60 -2.75 16.07 10.59
C ASP A 60 -1.38 16.53 11.13
N TYR A 61 -0.42 15.61 11.34
CA TYR A 61 0.86 15.93 11.98
C TYR A 61 1.79 16.79 11.10
N ILE A 62 1.98 16.42 9.83
CA ILE A 62 2.68 17.23 8.81
C ILE A 62 1.83 17.21 7.54
N PRO A 63 0.84 18.12 7.41
CA PRO A 63 -0.13 18.08 6.31
C PRO A 63 0.45 18.25 4.91
N GLU A 64 1.67 18.79 4.80
CA GLU A 64 2.39 18.99 3.55
C GLU A 64 2.99 17.68 3.00
N ILE A 65 3.14 16.66 3.83
CA ILE A 65 3.59 15.33 3.43
C ILE A 65 2.36 14.49 3.10
N LYS A 66 2.39 13.85 1.94
CA LYS A 66 1.36 12.90 1.54
C LYS A 66 1.66 11.53 2.14
N ILE A 67 0.60 10.80 2.49
CA ILE A 67 0.69 9.45 3.03
C ILE A 67 -0.06 8.51 2.11
N GLY A 68 0.67 7.62 1.46
CA GLY A 68 0.13 6.58 0.60
C GLY A 68 -0.12 5.30 1.40
N LEU A 69 -1.39 4.92 1.54
CA LEU A 69 -1.75 3.66 2.16
C LEU A 69 -1.50 2.53 1.16
N GLU A 70 -0.65 1.59 1.52
CA GLU A 70 -0.41 0.38 0.76
C GLU A 70 -1.24 -0.75 1.35
N TYR A 71 -2.24 -1.19 0.63
CA TYR A 71 -3.10 -2.27 1.09
C TYR A 71 -2.56 -3.65 0.73
N LYS A 72 -2.92 -4.63 1.55
CA LYS A 72 -2.58 -6.04 1.34
C LYS A 72 -3.69 -6.90 1.94
N PRO A 73 -4.19 -7.94 1.26
CA PRO A 73 -5.36 -8.69 1.73
C PRO A 73 -5.11 -9.49 3.01
N ASN A 74 -3.90 -9.99 3.17
CA ASN A 74 -3.45 -10.71 4.37
C ASN A 74 -1.92 -10.70 4.47
N GLU A 75 -1.33 -11.48 5.38
CA GLU A 75 0.10 -11.48 5.73
C GLU A 75 0.58 -10.19 6.40
N PRO A 76 1.10 -10.36 7.63
CA PRO A 76 1.21 -11.63 8.39
C PRO A 76 -0.10 -12.07 9.03
N ARG A 77 -1.12 -11.21 9.11
CA ARG A 77 -2.45 -11.60 9.60
C ARG A 77 -3.24 -12.37 8.54
N ALA A 78 -4.17 -13.22 8.98
CA ALA A 78 -5.05 -13.95 8.08
C ALA A 78 -6.00 -13.03 7.31
N PHE A 79 -6.40 -11.91 7.92
CA PHE A 79 -7.30 -10.91 7.33
C PHE A 79 -6.81 -9.52 7.70
N SER A 80 -6.40 -8.74 6.72
CA SER A 80 -6.05 -7.33 6.90
C SER A 80 -7.31 -6.46 7.04
N LEU A 81 -7.16 -5.30 7.66
CA LEU A 81 -8.27 -4.36 7.83
C LEU A 81 -8.57 -3.59 6.52
N MET A 82 -7.53 -3.38 5.73
CA MET A 82 -7.62 -2.80 4.37
C MET A 82 -7.11 -3.83 3.36
N PRO A 83 -7.97 -4.79 2.95
CA PRO A 83 -7.53 -5.91 2.12
C PRO A 83 -7.53 -5.62 0.62
N ASP A 84 -8.19 -4.54 0.17
CA ASP A 84 -8.45 -4.22 -1.22
C ASP A 84 -8.56 -2.71 -1.46
N ALA A 85 -8.59 -2.31 -2.74
CA ALA A 85 -8.72 -0.91 -3.13
C ALA A 85 -10.01 -0.26 -2.61
N ALA A 86 -11.14 -0.95 -2.68
CA ALA A 86 -12.43 -0.38 -2.31
C ALA A 86 -12.51 -0.09 -0.81
N THR A 87 -12.07 -1.02 0.03
CA THR A 87 -12.02 -0.84 1.49
C THR A 87 -11.05 0.26 1.88
N THR A 88 -9.89 0.36 1.22
CA THR A 88 -8.90 1.41 1.44
C THR A 88 -9.45 2.79 1.07
N LEU A 89 -10.15 2.90 -0.06
CA LEU A 89 -10.81 4.13 -0.48
C LEU A 89 -11.94 4.54 0.50
N LEU A 90 -12.68 3.57 1.03
CA LEU A 90 -13.68 3.84 2.06
C LEU A 90 -13.03 4.42 3.33
N ALA A 91 -11.92 3.84 3.78
CA ALA A 91 -11.15 4.35 4.92
C ALA A 91 -10.64 5.78 4.67
N ILE A 92 -10.01 6.04 3.53
CA ILE A 92 -9.52 7.38 3.14
C ILE A 92 -10.66 8.40 3.16
N LYS A 93 -11.82 8.03 2.61
CA LYS A 93 -13.01 8.88 2.60
C LYS A 93 -13.51 9.19 4.02
N GLU A 94 -13.51 8.20 4.90
CA GLU A 94 -13.96 8.36 6.29
C GLU A 94 -12.97 9.17 7.12
N ILE A 95 -11.66 8.98 6.92
CA ILE A 95 -10.60 9.79 7.54
C ILE A 95 -10.72 11.26 7.10
N GLY A 96 -11.05 11.52 5.85
CA GLY A 96 -11.38 12.85 5.33
C GLY A 96 -10.20 13.81 5.26
N ARG A 97 -8.97 13.34 5.03
CA ARG A 97 -7.77 14.16 4.89
C ARG A 97 -7.26 14.15 3.45
N GLN A 98 -6.93 15.34 2.92
CA GLN A 98 -6.56 15.54 1.52
C GLN A 98 -5.14 15.03 1.18
N ASN A 99 -4.30 14.87 2.17
CA ASN A 99 -2.94 14.36 2.02
C ASN A 99 -2.83 12.83 2.08
N LEU A 100 -3.98 12.13 2.12
CA LEU A 100 -4.02 10.67 2.00
C LEU A 100 -4.25 10.23 0.57
N GLY A 101 -3.65 9.11 0.20
CA GLY A 101 -3.85 8.44 -1.07
C GLY A 101 -3.48 6.97 -0.95
N VAL A 102 -3.31 6.31 -2.09
CA VAL A 102 -2.99 4.88 -2.16
C VAL A 102 -1.64 4.69 -2.84
N VAL A 103 -0.82 3.79 -2.30
CA VAL A 103 0.27 3.13 -3.02
C VAL A 103 -0.28 1.82 -3.55
N LEU A 104 -0.27 1.69 -4.89
CA LEU A 104 -0.74 0.49 -5.56
C LEU A 104 0.43 -0.46 -5.74
N ASP A 105 0.42 -1.57 -5.02
CA ASP A 105 1.36 -2.68 -5.22
C ASP A 105 0.73 -3.73 -6.12
N PHE A 106 1.41 -4.07 -7.23
CA PHE A 106 0.87 -4.95 -8.26
C PHE A 106 0.59 -6.37 -7.74
N ALA A 107 1.52 -6.95 -6.98
CA ALA A 107 1.32 -8.28 -6.40
C ALA A 107 0.21 -8.29 -5.35
N HIS A 108 0.07 -7.23 -4.56
CA HIS A 108 -1.00 -7.10 -3.57
C HIS A 108 -2.38 -7.01 -4.24
N VAL A 109 -2.49 -6.30 -5.35
CA VAL A 109 -3.72 -6.22 -6.15
C VAL A 109 -4.12 -7.59 -6.68
N LEU A 110 -3.16 -8.32 -7.28
CA LEU A 110 -3.40 -9.70 -7.74
C LEU A 110 -3.76 -10.63 -6.58
N TYR A 111 -3.13 -10.44 -5.44
CA TYR A 111 -3.37 -11.22 -4.23
C TYR A 111 -4.76 -10.93 -3.63
N ALA A 112 -5.29 -9.71 -3.82
CA ALA A 112 -6.66 -9.32 -3.49
C ALA A 112 -7.72 -9.81 -4.50
N ASP A 113 -7.31 -10.57 -5.53
CA ASP A 113 -8.16 -11.02 -6.64
C ASP A 113 -8.79 -9.84 -7.41
N GLU A 114 -8.05 -8.73 -7.52
CA GLU A 114 -8.44 -7.54 -8.26
C GLU A 114 -7.71 -7.48 -9.63
N MET A 115 -8.27 -6.69 -10.56
CA MET A 115 -7.61 -6.35 -11.82
C MET A 115 -6.77 -5.07 -11.63
N PRO A 116 -5.43 -5.11 -11.78
CA PRO A 116 -4.56 -3.98 -11.46
C PRO A 116 -4.90 -2.67 -12.18
N ALA A 117 -5.20 -2.72 -13.47
CA ALA A 117 -5.60 -1.53 -14.23
C ALA A 117 -6.93 -0.94 -13.74
N PHE A 118 -7.91 -1.80 -13.40
CA PHE A 118 -9.18 -1.33 -12.85
C PHE A 118 -9.02 -0.75 -11.44
N ALA A 119 -8.20 -1.35 -10.59
CA ALA A 119 -7.89 -0.82 -9.26
C ALA A 119 -7.22 0.57 -9.38
N ALA A 120 -6.26 0.75 -10.30
CA ALA A 120 -5.63 2.05 -10.56
C ALA A 120 -6.65 3.11 -10.97
N ASN A 121 -7.56 2.78 -11.91
CA ASN A 121 -8.63 3.69 -12.34
C ASN A 121 -9.56 4.07 -11.19
N LEU A 122 -9.95 3.11 -10.36
CA LEU A 122 -10.80 3.35 -9.21
C LEU A 122 -10.13 4.26 -8.17
N ILE A 123 -8.83 4.04 -7.91
CA ILE A 123 -8.04 4.84 -6.99
C ILE A 123 -7.91 6.28 -7.49
N ASP A 124 -7.56 6.49 -8.75
CA ASP A 124 -7.43 7.83 -9.35
C ASP A 124 -8.75 8.60 -9.31
N ARG A 125 -9.86 7.90 -9.59
CA ARG A 125 -11.20 8.51 -9.61
C ARG A 125 -11.68 8.98 -8.22
N HIS A 126 -11.32 8.29 -7.15
CA HIS A 126 -11.89 8.49 -5.82
C HIS A 126 -10.88 9.02 -4.79
N SER A 127 -9.58 9.03 -5.13
CA SER A 127 -8.49 9.49 -4.30
C SER A 127 -7.32 9.97 -5.17
N GLN A 128 -6.10 9.56 -4.85
CA GLN A 128 -4.88 9.81 -5.62
C GLN A 128 -3.95 8.60 -5.56
N ILE A 129 -3.30 8.26 -6.68
CA ILE A 129 -2.21 7.27 -6.71
C ILE A 129 -0.94 8.00 -6.28
N LEU A 130 -0.38 7.65 -5.12
CA LEU A 130 0.83 8.27 -4.57
C LEU A 130 2.10 7.52 -4.89
N GLY A 131 2.00 6.28 -5.33
CA GLY A 131 3.10 5.44 -5.75
C GLY A 131 2.58 4.17 -6.41
N VAL A 132 3.42 3.56 -7.23
CA VAL A 132 3.16 2.24 -7.80
C VAL A 132 4.36 1.36 -7.50
N HIS A 133 4.13 0.24 -6.82
CA HIS A 133 5.11 -0.80 -6.63
C HIS A 133 4.92 -1.87 -7.70
N LEU A 134 5.95 -2.10 -8.49
CA LEU A 134 5.96 -3.15 -9.51
C LEU A 134 6.74 -4.37 -9.02
N ASN A 135 6.11 -5.49 -9.13
CA ASN A 135 6.60 -6.83 -8.84
C ASN A 135 5.72 -7.84 -9.59
N ASP A 136 5.73 -9.08 -9.20
CA ASP A 136 4.79 -10.09 -9.68
C ASP A 136 4.62 -11.19 -8.61
N GLY A 137 3.63 -12.04 -8.78
CA GLY A 137 3.32 -13.12 -7.87
C GLY A 137 2.25 -14.05 -8.39
N TYR A 138 2.01 -15.13 -7.67
CA TYR A 138 0.98 -16.12 -8.04
C TYR A 138 -0.40 -15.87 -7.41
N GLY A 139 -0.59 -14.73 -6.71
CA GLY A 139 -1.85 -14.40 -6.05
C GLY A 139 -2.19 -15.27 -4.84
N LYS A 140 -1.21 -15.95 -4.25
CA LYS A 140 -1.38 -16.81 -3.07
C LYS A 140 -0.75 -16.24 -1.81
N TRP A 141 0.31 -15.50 -1.99
CA TRP A 141 1.04 -14.73 -1.00
C TRP A 141 1.88 -13.69 -1.77
N ASP A 142 2.48 -12.77 -1.05
CA ASP A 142 3.39 -11.79 -1.62
C ASP A 142 4.72 -12.46 -2.01
N ASN A 143 4.88 -12.70 -3.29
CA ASN A 143 6.06 -13.39 -3.82
C ASN A 143 7.25 -12.47 -4.07
N GLY A 144 7.02 -11.18 -4.34
CA GLY A 144 8.06 -10.24 -4.73
C GLY A 144 8.87 -10.69 -5.96
N LEU A 145 8.20 -11.29 -6.95
CA LEU A 145 8.85 -11.77 -8.17
C LEU A 145 9.16 -10.62 -9.13
N MET A 146 10.06 -10.87 -10.08
CA MET A 146 10.39 -9.91 -11.14
C MET A 146 9.14 -9.52 -11.95
N VAL A 147 9.07 -8.26 -12.31
CA VAL A 147 7.96 -7.65 -13.06
C VAL A 147 7.66 -8.42 -14.34
N GLY A 148 6.39 -8.78 -14.54
CA GLY A 148 5.94 -9.49 -15.74
C GLY A 148 6.38 -10.94 -15.85
N SER A 149 6.96 -11.53 -14.81
CA SER A 149 7.42 -12.93 -14.84
C SER A 149 6.28 -13.95 -14.84
N VAL A 150 5.12 -13.58 -14.31
CA VAL A 150 3.90 -14.42 -14.22
C VAL A 150 2.72 -13.78 -14.96
N HIS A 151 2.51 -12.46 -14.78
CA HIS A 151 1.37 -11.72 -15.32
C HIS A 151 1.78 -10.59 -16.28
N PRO A 152 2.50 -10.88 -17.38
CA PRO A 152 2.99 -9.84 -18.30
C PRO A 152 1.86 -9.03 -18.96
N ILE A 153 0.71 -9.64 -19.22
CA ILE A 153 -0.43 -8.95 -19.85
C ILE A 153 -1.07 -7.97 -18.88
N GLN A 154 -1.28 -8.34 -17.63
CA GLN A 154 -1.82 -7.44 -16.60
C GLN A 154 -0.84 -6.31 -16.26
N THR A 155 0.46 -6.59 -16.31
CA THR A 155 1.51 -5.57 -16.15
C THR A 155 1.41 -4.52 -17.26
N ILE A 156 1.31 -4.97 -18.53
CA ILE A 156 1.17 -4.07 -19.69
C ILE A 156 -0.12 -3.27 -19.59
N GLU A 157 -1.23 -3.91 -19.21
CA GLU A 157 -2.53 -3.24 -19.05
C GLU A 157 -2.47 -2.16 -17.96
N LEU A 158 -1.85 -2.46 -16.80
CA LEU A 158 -1.65 -1.45 -15.75
C LEU A 158 -0.82 -0.27 -16.25
N LEU A 159 0.32 -0.53 -16.90
CA LEU A 159 1.17 0.55 -17.43
C LEU A 159 0.44 1.40 -18.46
N PHE A 160 -0.38 0.77 -19.31
CA PHE A 160 -1.22 1.48 -20.28
C PHE A 160 -2.27 2.35 -19.59
N GLU A 161 -2.94 1.84 -18.55
CA GLU A 161 -3.91 2.60 -17.76
C GLU A 161 -3.24 3.80 -17.06
N LEU A 162 -2.08 3.61 -16.44
CA LEU A 162 -1.32 4.70 -15.82
C LEU A 162 -0.97 5.82 -16.83
N LEU A 163 -0.65 5.46 -18.07
CA LEU A 163 -0.45 6.44 -19.15
C LEU A 163 -1.74 7.19 -19.48
N GLN A 164 -2.89 6.52 -19.53
CA GLN A 164 -4.18 7.16 -19.79
C GLN A 164 -4.61 8.11 -18.66
N LEU A 165 -4.30 7.75 -17.42
CA LEU A 165 -4.52 8.56 -16.23
C LEU A 165 -3.52 9.74 -16.12
N ASN A 166 -2.55 9.84 -17.04
CA ASN A 166 -1.45 10.80 -16.99
C ASN A 166 -0.66 10.72 -15.68
N TYR A 167 -0.52 9.51 -15.14
CA TYR A 167 0.26 9.27 -13.92
C TYR A 167 1.73 9.64 -14.18
N ASN A 168 2.27 10.51 -13.34
CA ASN A 168 3.65 10.98 -13.39
C ASN A 168 4.39 10.84 -12.05
N GLY A 169 3.84 10.02 -11.16
CA GLY A 169 4.41 9.72 -9.85
C GLY A 169 5.54 8.69 -9.92
N VAL A 170 5.94 8.23 -8.75
CA VAL A 170 7.04 7.26 -8.60
C VAL A 170 6.55 5.86 -8.94
N ILE A 171 7.34 5.15 -9.74
CA ILE A 171 7.24 3.69 -9.92
C ILE A 171 8.47 3.08 -9.25
N TYR A 172 8.24 2.16 -8.34
CA TYR A 172 9.26 1.49 -7.53
C TYR A 172 9.20 -0.02 -7.76
N PHE A 173 10.34 -0.70 -7.76
CA PHE A 173 10.39 -2.16 -7.82
C PHE A 173 10.42 -2.74 -6.41
N ASP A 174 9.35 -3.39 -6.00
CA ASP A 174 9.24 -4.09 -4.72
C ASP A 174 9.39 -5.59 -4.95
N THR A 175 10.63 -6.00 -5.19
CA THR A 175 11.00 -7.38 -5.49
C THR A 175 11.88 -7.96 -4.38
N PHE A 176 11.81 -9.29 -4.20
CA PHE A 176 12.53 -10.00 -3.15
C PHE A 176 13.64 -10.88 -3.74
N PRO A 177 14.82 -10.30 -4.10
CA PRO A 177 15.89 -11.03 -4.79
C PRO A 177 16.40 -12.26 -4.04
N ASP A 178 16.32 -12.26 -2.71
CA ASP A 178 16.72 -13.39 -1.87
C ASP A 178 15.89 -14.65 -2.15
N HIS A 179 14.65 -14.49 -2.58
CA HIS A 179 13.75 -15.61 -2.91
C HIS A 179 13.99 -16.16 -4.32
N SER A 180 14.47 -15.32 -5.24
CA SER A 180 14.78 -15.73 -6.61
C SER A 180 16.11 -16.50 -6.72
N GLY A 181 17.01 -16.32 -5.75
CA GLY A 181 18.37 -16.84 -5.79
C GLY A 181 19.27 -16.14 -6.82
N LEU A 182 18.84 -15.02 -7.39
CA LEU A 182 19.62 -14.18 -8.28
C LEU A 182 20.46 -13.19 -7.46
N ASP A 183 21.57 -12.75 -8.06
CA ASP A 183 22.30 -11.60 -7.54
C ASP A 183 21.41 -10.35 -7.59
N PRO A 184 21.26 -9.58 -6.47
CA PRO A 184 20.36 -8.44 -6.40
C PRO A 184 20.57 -7.38 -7.49
N VAL A 185 21.82 -7.16 -7.92
CA VAL A 185 22.15 -6.22 -9.00
C VAL A 185 21.66 -6.75 -10.34
N SER A 186 21.81 -8.06 -10.57
CA SER A 186 21.34 -8.70 -11.80
C SER A 186 19.82 -8.70 -11.89
N GLU A 187 19.13 -8.93 -10.77
CA GLU A 187 17.67 -8.86 -10.72
C GLU A 187 17.16 -7.43 -10.97
N ALA A 188 17.74 -6.42 -10.32
CA ALA A 188 17.37 -5.02 -10.54
C ALA A 188 17.52 -4.63 -12.02
N ARG A 189 18.60 -5.07 -12.67
CA ARG A 189 18.82 -4.83 -14.13
C ARG A 189 17.80 -5.54 -15.01
N THR A 190 17.28 -6.69 -14.58
CA THR A 190 16.27 -7.44 -15.33
C THR A 190 14.90 -6.81 -15.22
N ASN A 191 14.60 -6.15 -14.10
CA ASN A 191 13.33 -5.43 -13.88
C ASN A 191 13.24 -4.11 -14.68
N ILE A 192 14.35 -3.51 -15.07
CA ILE A 192 14.42 -2.27 -15.86
C ILE A 192 14.36 -2.59 -17.36
#